data_8871550d1819167e7b7732d201f19be4
#
_entry.id   8871550d1819167e7b7732d201f19be4
#
_cell.length_a   1.000
_cell.length_b   1.000
_cell.length_c   1.000
_cell.angle_alpha   90.00
_cell.angle_beta   90.00
_cell.angle_gamma   90.00
#
_symmetry.space_group_name_H-M   'P 1'
#
loop_
_entity.id
_entity.type
_entity.pdbx_description
1 polymer ?
#
loop_
_entity_poly.entity_id
_entity_poly.type
_entity_poly.pdbx_seq_one_letter_code
_entity_poly.pdbx_strand_id
1 'polypeptide(L)'
;MKFGEKHKLNERTNIVFESGYMPTYILLSTLTAEGRRTIKEKPSRIKEVNKEIEAFGAKVVSQYAVLGPYDFVNVVEAPDNETITRVSVELGSRGTIQIMSLPAIPIDKFVTMAKKK
;
A
#
# COMPACT_ATOMS: atom_id res chain seq x y z
N MET A 1 7.96 -8.34 -15.84
CA MET A 1 8.40 -8.82 -16.41
C MET A 1 8.41 -8.97 -16.64
N LYS A 2 8.23 -8.96 -16.31
CA LYS A 2 8.47 -9.41 -16.67
C LYS A 2 8.29 -9.29 -16.60
N PHE A 3 8.29 -9.07 -16.28
CA PHE A 3 8.61 -9.33 -16.47
C PHE A 3 8.25 -9.42 -16.81
N GLY A 4 7.87 -9.17 -16.72
CA GLY A 4 7.83 -9.73 -17.11
C GLY A 4 7.72 -9.43 -17.40
N GLU A 5 7.75 -9.40 -17.33
CA GLU A 5 7.96 -9.28 -17.57
C GLU A 5 8.16 -8.75 -17.79
N LYS A 6 8.49 -8.25 -17.97
CA LYS A 6 8.83 -7.81 -17.90
C LYS A 6 8.97 -6.94 -18.12
N HIS A 7 9.24 -6.35 -18.34
CA HIS A 7 9.42 -5.54 -18.21
C HIS A 7 8.88 -4.71 -18.37
N LYS A 8 8.47 -4.47 -18.05
CA LYS A 8 7.99 -3.70 -18.31
C LYS A 8 8.18 -2.55 -18.01
N LEU A 9 8.26 -1.77 -18.38
CA LEU A 9 8.58 -0.70 -18.17
C LEU A 9 7.50 0.11 -18.00
N ASN A 10 7.54 0.97 -17.26
CA ASN A 10 6.55 1.78 -17.07
C ASN A 10 6.81 2.92 -17.82
N GLU A 11 6.13 3.23 -18.69
CA GLU A 11 6.46 4.20 -19.45
C GLU A 11 6.52 5.45 -18.87
N ARG A 12 5.83 5.81 -17.89
CA ARG A 12 5.91 7.07 -17.38
C ARG A 12 7.13 7.29 -16.80
N THR A 13 7.64 6.36 -16.24
CA THR A 13 8.83 6.54 -15.63
C THR A 13 9.87 5.93 -16.34
N ASN A 14 9.56 5.13 -17.12
CA ASN A 14 10.39 4.45 -17.78
C ASN A 14 11.11 3.60 -17.14
N ILE A 15 10.82 3.33 -16.17
CA ILE A 15 11.41 2.56 -15.48
C ILE A 15 10.93 1.50 -15.54
N VAL A 16 10.80 1.20 -15.52
CA VAL A 16 10.45 0.18 -15.49
C VAL A 16 10.29 -0.43 -14.63
N PHE A 17 9.65 -0.70 -14.57
CA PHE A 17 9.41 -1.62 -13.78
C PHE A 17 9.74 -2.79 -14.41
N GLU A 18 10.78 -3.08 -14.71
CA GLU A 18 11.08 -4.13 -15.20
C GLU A 18 10.68 -5.09 -14.62
N SER A 19 10.26 -5.62 -14.96
CA SER A 19 9.86 -6.69 -14.53
C SER A 19 8.97 -6.60 -13.50
N GLY A 20 8.01 -5.90 -13.49
CA GLY A 20 7.03 -5.86 -12.47
C GLY A 20 7.49 -5.45 -11.11
N TYR A 21 8.65 -4.90 -10.98
CA TYR A 21 9.08 -4.41 -9.70
C TYR A 21 8.27 -3.18 -9.31
N MET A 22 7.78 -3.16 -8.10
CA MET A 22 7.15 -1.97 -7.53
C MET A 22 7.65 -1.77 -6.12
N PRO A 23 7.87 -0.52 -5.71
CA PRO A 23 8.21 -0.22 -4.33
C PRO A 23 7.19 -0.74 -3.33
N THR A 24 7.67 -1.01 -2.14
CA THR A 24 6.85 -1.51 -1.04
C THR A 24 6.54 -0.39 -0.06
N TYR A 25 5.32 -0.41 0.44
CA TYR A 25 4.88 0.55 1.45
C TYR A 25 4.19 -0.21 2.58
N ILE A 26 4.38 0.28 3.80
CA ILE A 26 3.65 -0.24 4.95
C ILE A 26 2.64 0.83 5.32
N LEU A 27 1.36 0.48 5.32
CA LEU A 27 0.29 1.41 5.69
C LEU A 27 -0.23 1.02 7.06
N LEU A 28 -0.15 1.95 7.99
CA LEU A 28 -0.65 1.77 9.34
C LEU A 28 -1.91 2.60 9.47
N SER A 29 -3.03 1.96 9.74
CA SER A 29 -4.32 2.63 9.71
C SER A 29 -5.00 2.66 11.05
N THR A 30 -5.68 3.75 11.35
CA THR A 30 -6.47 3.90 12.56
C THR A 30 -7.89 4.27 12.16
N LEU A 31 -8.87 3.53 12.67
CA LEU A 31 -10.27 3.82 12.39
C LEU A 31 -10.77 4.94 13.31
N THR A 32 -11.61 5.80 12.76
CA THR A 32 -12.38 6.73 13.58
C THR A 32 -13.55 5.98 14.20
N ALA A 33 -14.31 6.65 15.07
CA ALA A 33 -15.50 6.04 15.65
C ALA A 33 -16.49 5.64 14.56
N GLU A 34 -16.64 6.48 13.55
CA GLU A 34 -17.52 6.17 12.43
C GLU A 34 -17.01 4.97 11.65
N GLY A 35 -15.69 4.90 11.45
CA GLY A 35 -15.09 3.78 10.76
C GLY A 35 -15.30 2.47 11.50
N ARG A 36 -15.20 2.50 12.84
CA ARG A 36 -15.45 1.30 13.64
C ARG A 36 -16.88 0.84 13.51
N ARG A 37 -17.83 1.76 13.49
CA ARG A 37 -19.23 1.38 13.30
C ARG A 37 -19.44 0.74 11.94
N THR A 38 -18.84 1.32 10.90
CA THR A 38 -18.98 0.79 9.55
C THR A 38 -18.42 -0.63 9.46
N ILE A 39 -17.25 -0.87 10.03
CA ILE A 39 -16.64 -2.18 9.95
C ILE A 39 -17.42 -3.19 10.78
N LYS A 40 -17.97 -2.77 11.91
CA LYS A 40 -18.78 -3.66 12.73
C LYS A 40 -20.04 -4.09 12.00
N GLU A 41 -20.66 -3.17 11.28
CA GLU A 41 -21.89 -3.47 10.56
C GLU A 41 -21.63 -4.27 9.29
N LYS A 42 -20.53 -3.98 8.61
CA LYS A 42 -20.21 -4.65 7.35
C LYS A 42 -18.71 -4.91 7.25
N PRO A 43 -18.23 -5.97 7.89
CA PRO A 43 -16.79 -6.26 7.88
C PRO A 43 -16.21 -6.42 6.48
N SER A 44 -17.01 -6.87 5.52
CA SER A 44 -16.53 -7.05 4.15
C SER A 44 -16.16 -5.74 3.47
N ARG A 45 -16.49 -4.60 4.09
CA ARG A 45 -16.10 -3.30 3.56
C ARG A 45 -14.59 -3.21 3.36
N ILE A 46 -13.83 -3.91 4.20
CA ILE A 46 -12.36 -3.93 4.05
C ILE A 46 -11.96 -4.45 2.68
N LYS A 47 -12.61 -5.53 2.23
CA LYS A 47 -12.30 -6.10 0.92
C LYS A 47 -12.71 -5.16 -0.21
N GLU A 48 -13.81 -4.44 -0.03
CA GLU A 48 -14.24 -3.48 -1.05
C GLU A 48 -13.22 -2.36 -1.19
N VAL A 49 -12.69 -1.88 -0.06
CA VAL A 49 -11.68 -0.83 -0.10
C VAL A 49 -10.40 -1.33 -0.75
N ASN A 50 -10.03 -2.60 -0.54
CA ASN A 50 -8.86 -3.15 -1.19
C ASN A 50 -8.99 -3.07 -2.71
N LYS A 51 -10.20 -3.30 -3.25
CA LYS A 51 -10.42 -3.17 -4.69
C LYS A 51 -10.25 -1.74 -5.15
N GLU A 52 -10.65 -0.78 -4.33
CA GLU A 52 -10.47 0.62 -4.66
C GLU A 52 -8.98 0.98 -4.70
N ILE A 53 -8.22 0.45 -3.76
CA ILE A 53 -6.78 0.68 -3.74
C ILE A 53 -6.16 0.13 -5.02
N GLU A 54 -6.61 -1.04 -5.45
CA GLU A 54 -6.10 -1.62 -6.69
C GLU A 54 -6.46 -0.79 -7.90
N ALA A 55 -7.62 -0.15 -7.89
CA ALA A 55 -8.03 0.70 -8.98
C ALA A 55 -7.12 1.94 -9.10
N PHE A 56 -6.45 2.35 -8.03
CA PHE A 56 -5.48 3.43 -8.10
C PHE A 56 -4.12 2.96 -8.63
N GLY A 57 -3.95 1.66 -8.82
CA GLY A 57 -2.69 1.14 -9.33
C GLY A 57 -1.78 0.53 -8.28
N ALA A 58 -2.27 0.35 -7.06
CA ALA A 58 -1.50 -0.28 -5.99
C ALA A 58 -2.00 -1.71 -5.78
N LYS A 59 -1.21 -2.51 -5.07
CA LYS A 59 -1.57 -3.89 -4.83
C LYS A 59 -1.43 -4.16 -3.34
N VAL A 60 -2.49 -4.68 -2.71
CA VAL A 60 -2.43 -5.08 -1.31
C VAL A 60 -1.84 -6.47 -1.24
N VAL A 61 -0.62 -6.58 -0.73
CA VAL A 61 0.11 -7.84 -0.69
C VAL A 61 -0.30 -8.65 0.54
N SER A 62 -0.39 -8.01 1.69
CA SER A 62 -0.86 -8.66 2.91
C SER A 62 -1.50 -7.63 3.80
N GLN A 63 -2.37 -8.09 4.69
CA GLN A 63 -3.18 -7.19 5.47
C GLN A 63 -3.53 -7.86 6.78
N TYR A 64 -3.37 -7.15 7.88
CA TYR A 64 -3.61 -7.68 9.22
C TYR A 64 -4.43 -6.70 10.04
N ALA A 65 -5.37 -7.23 10.83
CA ALA A 65 -6.00 -6.47 11.89
C ALA A 65 -5.13 -6.67 13.13
N VAL A 66 -4.85 -5.60 13.85
CA VAL A 66 -3.92 -5.65 14.95
C VAL A 66 -4.50 -4.97 16.19
N LEU A 67 -3.89 -5.19 17.32
CA LEU A 67 -4.22 -4.49 18.56
C LEU A 67 -3.12 -3.47 18.83
N GLY A 68 -3.45 -2.44 19.57
CA GLY A 68 -2.49 -1.42 19.94
C GLY A 68 -2.85 -0.08 19.33
N PRO A 69 -1.86 0.75 19.00
CA PRO A 69 -2.15 2.10 18.50
C PRO A 69 -2.70 2.15 17.08
N TYR A 70 -2.61 1.05 16.35
CA TYR A 70 -3.16 0.97 15.00
C TYR A 70 -4.17 -0.14 14.93
N ASP A 71 -5.10 -0.05 13.98
CA ASP A 71 -6.12 -1.08 13.78
C ASP A 71 -5.75 -2.04 12.66
N PHE A 72 -5.07 -1.55 11.62
CA PHE A 72 -4.66 -2.40 10.50
C PHE A 72 -3.24 -2.10 10.09
N VAL A 73 -2.55 -3.16 9.66
CA VAL A 73 -1.23 -3.06 9.03
C VAL A 73 -1.34 -3.68 7.66
N ASN A 74 -1.05 -2.91 6.62
CA ASN A 74 -1.13 -3.39 5.25
C ASN A 74 0.22 -3.28 4.59
N VAL A 75 0.63 -4.33 3.89
CA VAL A 75 1.80 -4.27 3.03
C VAL A 75 1.29 -4.08 1.62
N VAL A 76 1.73 -3.02 0.97
CA VAL A 76 1.20 -2.61 -0.33
C VAL A 76 2.36 -2.35 -1.28
N GLU A 77 2.18 -2.72 -2.54
CA GLU A 77 3.12 -2.35 -3.59
C GLU A 77 2.46 -1.30 -4.47
N ALA A 78 3.22 -0.30 -4.86
CA ALA A 78 2.71 0.76 -5.72
C ALA A 78 3.85 1.32 -6.54
N PRO A 79 3.54 1.91 -7.71
CA PRO A 79 4.61 2.40 -8.59
C PRO A 79 5.40 3.56 -8.00
N ASP A 80 4.76 4.41 -7.20
CA ASP A 80 5.42 5.61 -6.72
C ASP A 80 4.69 6.22 -5.53
N ASN A 81 5.32 7.21 -4.94
CA ASN A 81 4.75 7.90 -3.79
C ASN A 81 3.46 8.64 -4.14
N GLU A 82 3.36 9.14 -5.36
CA GLU A 82 2.15 9.84 -5.77
C GLU A 82 0.93 8.91 -5.70
N THR A 83 1.07 7.67 -6.13
CA THR A 83 -0.02 6.71 -6.08
C THR A 83 -0.46 6.48 -4.63
N ILE A 84 0.51 6.28 -3.73
CA ILE A 84 0.21 6.05 -2.32
C ILE A 84 -0.41 7.30 -1.68
N THR A 85 0.07 8.49 -2.07
CA THR A 85 -0.50 9.73 -1.57
C THR A 85 -1.97 9.85 -1.98
N ARG A 86 -2.28 9.50 -3.23
CA ARG A 86 -3.67 9.56 -3.70
C ARG A 86 -4.56 8.58 -2.95
N VAL A 87 -4.06 7.39 -2.67
CA VAL A 87 -4.80 6.41 -1.87
C VAL A 87 -5.08 6.99 -0.48
N SER A 88 -4.06 7.56 0.14
CA SER A 88 -4.18 8.11 1.48
C SER A 88 -5.19 9.26 1.55
N VAL A 89 -5.12 10.17 0.58
CA VAL A 89 -6.03 11.31 0.55
C VAL A 89 -7.46 10.85 0.28
N GLU A 90 -7.63 9.94 -0.67
CA GLU A 90 -8.96 9.48 -1.01
C GLU A 90 -9.62 8.77 0.17
N LEU A 91 -8.91 7.85 0.79
CA LEU A 91 -9.50 7.09 1.89
C LEU A 91 -9.65 7.96 3.13
N GLY A 92 -8.68 8.82 3.39
CA GLY A 92 -8.74 9.70 4.55
C GLY A 92 -9.84 10.72 4.47
N SER A 93 -10.21 11.15 3.25
CA SER A 93 -11.22 12.18 3.06
C SER A 93 -12.63 11.73 3.46
N ARG A 94 -12.82 10.43 3.65
CA ARG A 94 -14.13 9.87 3.97
C ARG A 94 -14.47 9.96 5.46
N GLY A 95 -13.50 10.33 6.29
CA GLY A 95 -13.73 10.50 7.71
C GLY A 95 -13.80 9.22 8.52
N THR A 96 -13.48 8.07 7.92
CA THR A 96 -13.57 6.77 8.60
C THR A 96 -12.23 6.19 9.00
N ILE A 97 -11.13 6.69 8.42
CA ILE A 97 -9.82 6.11 8.65
C ILE A 97 -8.73 7.15 8.50
N GLN A 98 -7.66 6.98 9.25
CA GLN A 98 -6.45 7.78 9.09
C GLN A 98 -5.34 6.81 8.74
N ILE A 99 -4.47 7.17 7.80
CA ILE A 99 -3.44 6.28 7.29
C ILE A 99 -2.08 6.93 7.41
N MET A 100 -1.14 6.19 7.98
CA MET A 100 0.27 6.57 7.96
C MET A 100 0.95 5.65 6.95
N SER A 101 1.57 6.23 5.92
CA SER A 101 2.18 5.46 4.85
C SER A 101 3.68 5.56 4.94
N LEU A 102 4.35 4.41 5.00
CA LEU A 102 5.79 4.35 5.19
C LEU A 102 6.43 3.65 3.99
N PRO A 103 7.24 4.36 3.20
CA PRO A 103 8.03 3.65 2.18
C PRO A 103 8.93 2.66 2.88
N ALA A 104 9.03 1.46 2.36
CA ALA A 104 9.75 0.38 3.00
C ALA A 104 10.71 -0.27 2.03
N ILE A 105 11.84 -0.70 2.55
CA ILE A 105 12.85 -1.39 1.77
C ILE A 105 12.92 -2.81 2.29
N PRO A 106 12.73 -3.83 1.43
CA PRO A 106 12.86 -5.22 1.88
C PRO A 106 14.24 -5.42 2.53
N ILE A 107 14.28 -6.24 3.57
CA ILE A 107 15.48 -6.35 4.36
C ILE A 107 16.68 -6.85 3.56
N ASP A 108 16.46 -7.75 2.61
CA ASP A 108 17.57 -8.23 1.79
C ASP A 108 18.18 -7.11 0.96
N LYS A 109 17.33 -6.23 0.44
CA LYS A 109 17.81 -5.09 -0.32
C LYS A 109 18.56 -4.13 0.59
N PHE A 110 18.04 -3.92 1.80
CA PHE A 110 18.72 -3.07 2.78
C PHE A 110 20.10 -3.62 3.10
N VAL A 111 20.22 -4.93 3.32
CA VAL A 111 21.51 -5.54 3.61
C VAL A 111 22.49 -5.30 2.47
N THR A 112 22.03 -5.47 1.24
CA THR A 112 22.89 -5.23 0.07
C THR A 112 23.36 -3.77 0.01
N MET A 113 22.42 -2.84 0.23
CA MET A 113 22.77 -1.42 0.23
C MET A 113 23.78 -1.09 1.31
N ALA A 114 23.59 -1.64 2.49
CA ALA A 114 24.45 -1.30 3.63
C ALA A 114 25.87 -1.82 3.47
N LYS A 115 26.07 -2.82 2.62
CA LYS A 115 27.41 -3.35 2.40
C LYS A 115 28.20 -2.54 1.40
N LYS A 116 27.55 -1.71 0.61
CA LYS A 116 28.25 -0.96 -0.41
C LYS A 116 29.03 0.20 0.19
N LYS A 117 30.11 0.54 -0.42
CA LYS A 117 30.94 1.62 0.05
C LYS A 117 30.59 2.93 -0.61
#